data_d51d08a8eedc69ea2da154649c32bba1
#
_entry.id   d51d08a8eedc69ea2da154649c32bba1
#
_cell.length_a   1.000
_cell.length_b   1.000
_cell.length_c   1.000
_cell.angle_alpha   90.00
_cell.angle_beta   90.00
_cell.angle_gamma   90.00
#
_symmetry.space_group_name_H-M   'P 1'
#
loop_
_entity.id
_entity.type
_entity.pdbx_description
1 polymer ?
#
loop_
_entity_poly.entity_id
_entity_poly.type
_entity_poly.pdbx_seq_one_letter_code
_entity_poly.pdbx_strand_id
1 'polypeptide(L)'
;MKKLLLVMFALATFTACNSEAPKSAETAKPQPKPPEVLTGRSAIQKLYISAHGWGPDARPYRLESSPNADSNGHDGKSAIWHAGFASVAQRGTKPYTWAGSGEDRGVNPGIEDTYNPSNASTTAFDFQFLKIDSDKAVEVAQQHGGDKLLAKEADTPVMYILEWDRVNNNLVWHVIYGTSRADAKLKVAVDATTGEFIRIEKS
;
A
#
# COMPACT_ATOMS: atom_id res chain seq x y z
N MET A 1 -28.63 32.44 -89.64
CA MET A 1 -27.66 31.92 -90.62
C MET A 1 -26.38 31.72 -89.92
N LYS A 2 -25.71 30.63 -90.19
CA LYS A 2 -24.43 30.11 -89.73
C LYS A 2 -24.46 29.30 -88.40
N LYS A 3 -24.49 28.02 -88.63
CA LYS A 3 -24.22 26.91 -87.67
C LYS A 3 -22.74 26.90 -87.31
N LEU A 4 -22.44 26.78 -86.07
CA LEU A 4 -21.06 26.42 -85.62
C LEU A 4 -21.13 25.17 -84.72
N LEU A 5 -20.61 24.12 -85.26
CA LEU A 5 -20.42 22.82 -84.57
C LEU A 5 -19.26 22.98 -83.63
N LEU A 6 -19.47 22.66 -82.36
CA LEU A 6 -18.38 22.56 -81.40
C LEU A 6 -18.20 21.09 -80.95
N VAL A 7 -17.10 20.53 -81.38
CA VAL A 7 -16.71 19.16 -81.04
C VAL A 7 -16.17 19.17 -79.61
N MET A 8 -16.82 18.43 -78.70
CA MET A 8 -16.32 18.21 -77.34
C MET A 8 -15.38 17.04 -77.35
N PHE A 9 -14.13 17.32 -77.00
CA PHE A 9 -13.09 16.31 -76.75
C PHE A 9 -13.18 15.90 -75.28
N ALA A 10 -13.59 14.66 -75.02
CA ALA A 10 -13.64 14.10 -73.64
C ALA A 10 -12.22 13.59 -73.21
N LEU A 11 -11.62 14.30 -72.34
CA LEU A 11 -10.40 13.83 -71.66
C LEU A 11 -10.79 12.95 -70.46
N ALA A 12 -10.56 11.64 -70.60
CA ALA A 12 -10.71 10.72 -69.48
C ALA A 12 -9.44 10.78 -68.58
N THR A 13 -9.57 11.38 -67.42
CA THR A 13 -8.56 11.33 -66.36
C THR A 13 -8.72 10.06 -65.57
N PHE A 14 -7.79 9.13 -65.65
CA PHE A 14 -7.69 8.00 -64.74
C PHE A 14 -7.13 8.49 -63.40
N THR A 15 -7.98 8.62 -62.39
CA THR A 15 -7.56 8.77 -61.02
C THR A 15 -7.16 7.39 -60.48
N ALA A 16 -5.85 7.16 -60.34
CA ALA A 16 -5.34 6.01 -59.63
C ALA A 16 -5.67 6.16 -58.12
N CYS A 17 -6.62 5.36 -57.64
CA CYS A 17 -6.84 5.19 -56.22
C CYS A 17 -5.62 4.46 -55.63
N ASN A 18 -4.76 5.20 -54.95
CA ASN A 18 -3.70 4.66 -54.13
C ASN A 18 -4.37 4.17 -52.84
N SER A 19 -4.65 2.86 -52.75
CA SER A 19 -5.12 2.23 -51.51
C SER A 19 -3.95 2.10 -50.58
N GLU A 20 -3.66 3.12 -49.79
CA GLU A 20 -2.85 2.93 -48.58
C GLU A 20 -3.63 2.02 -47.64
N ALA A 21 -3.05 0.83 -47.37
CA ALA A 21 -3.54 -0.07 -46.35
C ALA A 21 -3.59 0.68 -45.01
N PRO A 22 -4.67 0.53 -44.21
CA PRO A 22 -4.73 1.19 -42.90
C PRO A 22 -3.52 0.74 -42.06
N LYS A 23 -2.68 1.71 -41.72
CA LYS A 23 -1.61 1.51 -40.72
C LYS A 23 -2.24 0.91 -39.48
N SER A 24 -1.87 -0.32 -39.19
CA SER A 24 -2.25 -1.00 -37.95
C SER A 24 -2.02 -0.02 -36.79
N ALA A 25 -3.06 0.37 -36.10
CA ALA A 25 -2.95 1.21 -34.91
C ALA A 25 -2.08 0.45 -33.92
N GLU A 26 -0.86 0.92 -33.74
CA GLU A 26 0.07 0.43 -32.72
C GLU A 26 -0.65 0.59 -31.38
N THR A 27 -1.03 -0.54 -30.79
CA THR A 27 -1.74 -0.57 -29.50
C THR A 27 -0.83 0.07 -28.49
N ALA A 28 -1.09 1.32 -28.11
CA ALA A 28 -0.32 2.04 -27.13
C ALA A 28 -0.20 1.15 -25.88
N LYS A 29 1.03 0.83 -25.48
CA LYS A 29 1.27 0.10 -24.22
C LYS A 29 0.56 0.84 -23.10
N PRO A 30 -0.20 0.13 -22.23
CA PRO A 30 -0.88 0.76 -21.09
C PRO A 30 0.14 1.57 -20.29
N GLN A 31 -0.13 2.85 -20.13
CA GLN A 31 0.73 3.73 -19.33
C GLN A 31 0.71 3.21 -17.89
N PRO A 32 1.87 3.04 -17.22
CA PRO A 32 1.92 2.57 -15.85
C PRO A 32 1.05 3.46 -14.97
N LYS A 33 0.14 2.85 -14.20
CA LYS A 33 -0.67 3.60 -13.23
C LYS A 33 0.26 4.15 -12.14
N PRO A 34 0.05 5.40 -11.67
CA PRO A 34 0.84 5.95 -10.57
C PRO A 34 0.75 5.06 -9.33
N PRO A 35 1.78 5.05 -8.47
CA PRO A 35 1.77 4.34 -7.21
C PRO A 35 0.57 4.78 -6.34
N GLU A 36 -0.12 3.81 -5.73
CA GLU A 36 -1.14 4.07 -4.72
C GLU A 36 -0.48 3.91 -3.35
N VAL A 37 -0.65 4.90 -2.47
CA VAL A 37 -0.16 4.85 -1.09
C VAL A 37 -1.36 4.86 -0.14
N LEU A 38 -1.32 4.05 0.91
CA LEU A 38 -2.40 3.91 1.89
C LEU A 38 -1.90 4.19 3.30
N THR A 39 -2.80 4.69 4.15
CA THR A 39 -2.63 4.64 5.59
C THR A 39 -2.79 3.21 6.10
N GLY A 40 -2.30 2.94 7.31
CA GLY A 40 -2.37 1.60 7.89
C GLY A 40 -3.78 1.06 8.03
N ARG A 41 -4.74 1.90 8.47
CA ARG A 41 -6.15 1.51 8.57
C ARG A 41 -6.73 1.15 7.18
N SER A 42 -6.46 1.95 6.18
CA SER A 42 -6.94 1.70 4.82
C SER A 42 -6.35 0.40 4.25
N ALA A 43 -5.08 0.15 4.53
CA ALA A 43 -4.40 -1.06 4.09
C ALA A 43 -4.96 -2.31 4.78
N ILE A 44 -5.06 -2.29 6.12
CA ILE A 44 -5.52 -3.48 6.87
C ILE A 44 -6.98 -3.81 6.54
N GLN A 45 -7.82 -2.83 6.21
CA GLN A 45 -9.19 -3.07 5.75
C GLN A 45 -9.22 -3.80 4.41
N LYS A 46 -8.37 -3.40 3.44
CA LYS A 46 -8.26 -4.11 2.16
C LYS A 46 -7.76 -5.55 2.36
N LEU A 47 -6.75 -5.73 3.20
CA LEU A 47 -6.16 -7.04 3.50
C LEU A 47 -7.14 -7.95 4.24
N TYR A 48 -7.95 -7.39 5.14
CA TYR A 48 -8.94 -8.13 5.92
C TYR A 48 -10.02 -8.76 5.04
N ILE A 49 -10.44 -8.14 3.95
CA ILE A 49 -11.41 -8.72 3.01
C ILE A 49 -10.91 -10.07 2.50
N SER A 50 -9.65 -10.15 2.11
CA SER A 50 -9.03 -11.40 1.64
C SER A 50 -8.83 -12.41 2.76
N ALA A 51 -8.42 -11.93 3.96
CA ALA A 51 -8.25 -12.78 5.13
C ALA A 51 -9.57 -13.37 5.62
N HIS A 52 -10.66 -12.59 5.58
CA HIS A 52 -12.00 -13.08 5.93
C HIS A 52 -12.51 -14.14 4.95
N GLY A 53 -12.14 -14.04 3.68
CA GLY A 53 -12.42 -15.06 2.67
C GLY A 53 -11.67 -16.39 2.92
N TRP A 54 -10.47 -16.33 3.52
CA TRP A 54 -9.71 -17.50 3.95
C TRP A 54 -10.27 -18.10 5.24
N GLY A 55 -10.56 -17.27 6.25
CA GLY A 55 -11.12 -17.70 7.52
C GLY A 55 -12.15 -16.69 8.04
N PRO A 56 -13.44 -17.05 8.17
CA PRO A 56 -14.47 -16.10 8.61
C PRO A 56 -14.24 -15.52 10.01
N ASP A 57 -13.44 -16.20 10.84
CA ASP A 57 -13.02 -15.78 12.17
C ASP A 57 -11.62 -15.17 12.18
N ALA A 58 -11.01 -14.91 11.00
CA ALA A 58 -9.67 -14.35 10.90
C ALA A 58 -9.58 -12.99 11.58
N ARG A 59 -8.58 -12.82 12.44
CA ARG A 59 -8.29 -11.57 13.16
C ARG A 59 -6.85 -11.16 12.93
N PRO A 60 -6.57 -9.87 12.75
CA PRO A 60 -5.20 -9.40 12.59
C PRO A 60 -4.41 -9.55 13.90
N TYR A 61 -3.15 -9.89 13.79
CA TYR A 61 -2.22 -9.86 14.92
C TYR A 61 -1.05 -8.89 14.69
N ARG A 62 -0.83 -8.48 13.45
CA ARG A 62 0.23 -7.54 13.08
C ARG A 62 -0.11 -6.84 11.77
N LEU A 63 0.26 -5.56 11.67
CA LEU A 63 0.35 -4.81 10.43
C LEU A 63 1.70 -4.13 10.39
N GLU A 64 2.36 -4.13 9.23
CA GLU A 64 3.68 -3.53 9.07
C GLU A 64 3.81 -2.89 7.69
N SER A 65 4.38 -1.69 7.62
CA SER A 65 4.74 -1.06 6.34
C SER A 65 6.18 -1.37 5.96
N SER A 66 6.46 -1.37 4.66
CA SER A 66 7.82 -1.45 4.14
C SER A 66 8.15 -0.18 3.35
N PRO A 67 9.17 0.59 3.75
CA PRO A 67 9.66 1.71 2.95
C PRO A 67 10.14 1.25 1.58
N ASN A 68 9.84 2.03 0.57
CA ASN A 68 10.30 1.79 -0.81
C ASN A 68 10.46 3.11 -1.57
N ALA A 69 10.82 3.04 -2.86
CA ALA A 69 11.00 4.22 -3.70
C ALA A 69 9.71 5.03 -3.91
N ASP A 70 8.53 4.42 -3.76
CA ASP A 70 7.24 5.08 -3.98
C ASP A 70 6.72 5.80 -2.73
N SER A 71 7.26 5.50 -1.54
CA SER A 71 6.84 6.13 -0.29
C SER A 71 7.94 6.05 0.80
N ASN A 72 8.29 7.21 1.36
CA ASN A 72 9.23 7.31 2.48
C ASN A 72 8.55 7.16 3.88
N GLY A 73 7.23 7.13 3.92
CA GLY A 73 6.45 6.96 5.14
C GLY A 73 6.28 8.22 6.01
N HIS A 74 6.80 9.40 5.63
CA HIS A 74 6.78 10.59 6.48
C HIS A 74 5.38 11.14 6.79
N ASP A 75 4.38 10.78 5.98
CA ASP A 75 2.99 11.21 6.09
C ASP A 75 2.04 10.12 6.64
N GLY A 76 2.60 9.06 7.20
CA GLY A 76 1.79 7.96 7.72
C GLY A 76 1.33 6.96 6.67
N LYS A 77 1.75 7.12 5.40
CA LYS A 77 1.33 6.24 4.30
C LYS A 77 2.48 5.40 3.79
N SER A 78 2.12 4.26 3.21
CA SER A 78 3.07 3.39 2.51
C SER A 78 2.46 2.80 1.25
N ALA A 79 3.34 2.51 0.28
CA ALA A 79 3.00 1.76 -0.93
C ALA A 79 3.04 0.24 -0.71
N ILE A 80 3.59 -0.23 0.40
CA ILE A 80 3.63 -1.65 0.74
C ILE A 80 3.23 -1.85 2.20
N TRP A 81 2.23 -2.73 2.42
CA TRP A 81 1.78 -3.13 3.74
C TRP A 81 1.68 -4.65 3.85
N HIS A 82 2.18 -5.20 4.93
CA HIS A 82 2.08 -6.61 5.28
C HIS A 82 1.20 -6.76 6.51
N ALA A 83 0.22 -7.67 6.49
CA ALA A 83 -0.58 -7.99 7.66
C ALA A 83 -0.60 -9.49 7.89
N GLY A 84 -0.44 -9.90 9.15
CA GLY A 84 -0.64 -11.26 9.59
C GLY A 84 -2.03 -11.43 10.22
N PHE A 85 -2.73 -12.49 9.82
CA PHE A 85 -4.03 -12.86 10.37
C PHE A 85 -3.97 -14.25 10.98
N ALA A 86 -4.71 -14.44 12.07
CA ALA A 86 -4.88 -15.73 12.73
C ALA A 86 -6.33 -16.15 12.70
N SER A 87 -6.60 -17.44 12.47
CA SER A 87 -7.92 -18.05 12.52
C SER A 87 -7.89 -19.31 13.38
N VAL A 88 -8.75 -19.37 14.36
CA VAL A 88 -8.92 -20.55 15.22
C VAL A 88 -9.59 -21.67 14.43
N ALA A 89 -10.56 -21.34 13.58
CA ALA A 89 -11.28 -22.32 12.76
C ALA A 89 -10.35 -22.98 11.74
N GLN A 90 -9.44 -22.21 11.12
CA GLN A 90 -8.42 -22.76 10.22
C GLN A 90 -7.23 -23.37 10.96
N ARG A 91 -7.09 -23.12 12.26
CA ARG A 91 -5.91 -23.48 13.07
C ARG A 91 -4.61 -22.97 12.47
N GLY A 92 -4.69 -21.85 11.76
CA GLY A 92 -3.60 -21.28 10.95
C GLY A 92 -3.39 -19.80 11.16
N THR A 93 -2.20 -19.35 10.76
CA THR A 93 -1.91 -17.95 10.49
C THR A 93 -1.63 -17.78 9.01
N LYS A 94 -2.03 -16.66 8.44
CA LYS A 94 -1.80 -16.36 7.04
C LYS A 94 -1.43 -14.90 6.85
N PRO A 95 -0.26 -14.61 6.26
CA PRO A 95 0.13 -13.25 5.91
C PRO A 95 -0.52 -12.85 4.58
N TYR A 96 -0.76 -11.55 4.46
CA TYR A 96 -1.19 -10.90 3.22
C TYR A 96 -0.36 -9.64 3.01
N THR A 97 -0.02 -9.38 1.76
CA THR A 97 0.68 -8.15 1.36
C THR A 97 -0.22 -7.33 0.45
N TRP A 98 -0.33 -6.04 0.72
CA TRP A 98 -0.86 -5.08 -0.22
C TRP A 98 0.31 -4.31 -0.85
N ALA A 99 0.32 -4.23 -2.18
CA ALA A 99 1.27 -3.46 -2.96
C ALA A 99 0.54 -2.43 -3.82
N GLY A 100 0.95 -1.17 -3.74
CA GLY A 100 0.36 -0.04 -4.47
C GLY A 100 0.92 0.15 -5.87
N SER A 101 2.01 -0.55 -6.22
CA SER A 101 2.72 -0.42 -7.50
C SER A 101 3.35 -1.76 -7.90
N GLY A 102 3.96 -1.80 -9.08
CA GLY A 102 4.66 -2.98 -9.59
C GLY A 102 3.73 -4.04 -10.17
N GLU A 103 4.32 -5.20 -10.48
CA GLU A 103 3.61 -6.36 -11.06
C GLU A 103 2.66 -7.00 -10.03
N ASP A 104 3.03 -6.97 -8.75
CA ASP A 104 2.24 -7.53 -7.63
C ASP A 104 1.19 -6.55 -7.08
N ARG A 105 0.84 -5.50 -7.84
CA ARG A 105 -0.14 -4.51 -7.40
C ARG A 105 -1.46 -5.15 -6.98
N GLY A 106 -1.88 -4.85 -5.75
CA GLY A 106 -3.10 -5.38 -5.14
C GLY A 106 -2.82 -6.17 -3.88
N VAL A 107 -3.74 -7.07 -3.51
CA VAL A 107 -3.63 -7.94 -2.34
C VAL A 107 -3.09 -9.30 -2.74
N ASN A 108 -1.98 -9.70 -2.13
CA ASN A 108 -1.28 -10.95 -2.40
C ASN A 108 -1.25 -11.81 -1.13
N PRO A 109 -1.77 -13.04 -1.16
CA PRO A 109 -1.68 -13.96 -0.03
C PRO A 109 -0.28 -14.57 0.07
N GLY A 110 0.20 -14.72 1.30
CA GLY A 110 1.42 -15.50 1.59
C GLY A 110 1.11 -16.94 1.97
N ILE A 111 2.15 -17.61 2.45
CA ILE A 111 2.10 -19.02 2.87
C ILE A 111 1.46 -19.12 4.26
N GLU A 112 0.56 -20.06 4.41
CA GLU A 112 -0.09 -20.38 5.68
C GLU A 112 0.86 -21.13 6.62
N ASP A 113 0.76 -20.83 7.92
CA ASP A 113 1.50 -21.49 8.98
C ASP A 113 0.56 -21.85 10.14
N THR A 114 1.01 -22.71 11.05
CA THR A 114 0.24 -23.17 12.20
C THR A 114 0.00 -22.03 13.19
N TYR A 115 -1.24 -21.91 13.68
CA TYR A 115 -1.60 -20.96 14.73
C TYR A 115 -1.49 -21.60 16.11
N ASN A 116 -0.70 -20.94 16.99
CA ASN A 116 -0.67 -21.26 18.42
C ASN A 116 -1.17 -20.05 19.22
N PRO A 117 -2.34 -20.11 19.86
CA PRO A 117 -2.91 -19.01 20.65
C PRO A 117 -2.04 -18.56 21.83
N SER A 118 -1.14 -19.43 22.31
CA SER A 118 -0.20 -19.10 23.40
C SER A 118 1.01 -18.30 22.92
N ASN A 119 1.24 -18.21 21.60
CA ASN A 119 2.35 -17.45 21.04
C ASN A 119 2.09 -15.94 21.16
N ALA A 120 2.95 -15.26 21.92
CA ALA A 120 2.85 -13.82 22.13
C ALA A 120 2.94 -13.00 20.84
N SER A 121 3.71 -13.48 19.85
CA SER A 121 3.94 -12.79 18.58
C SER A 121 2.74 -12.81 17.65
N THR A 122 1.75 -13.67 17.91
CA THR A 122 0.52 -13.81 17.11
C THR A 122 -0.73 -13.48 17.93
N THR A 123 -0.60 -12.58 18.93
CA THR A 123 -1.74 -12.10 19.71
C THR A 123 -2.68 -11.29 18.83
N ALA A 124 -3.82 -11.88 18.49
CA ALA A 124 -4.82 -11.23 17.65
C ALA A 124 -5.50 -10.07 18.38
N PHE A 125 -5.79 -9.00 17.66
CA PHE A 125 -6.52 -7.85 18.16
C PHE A 125 -7.82 -7.62 17.40
N ASP A 126 -8.69 -6.78 17.97
CA ASP A 126 -9.94 -6.38 17.36
C ASP A 126 -9.83 -4.99 16.73
N PHE A 127 -10.47 -4.79 15.59
CA PHE A 127 -10.50 -3.49 14.89
C PHE A 127 -11.10 -2.36 15.72
N GLN A 128 -11.92 -2.65 16.72
CA GLN A 128 -12.49 -1.64 17.62
C GLN A 128 -11.41 -0.86 18.39
N PHE A 129 -10.22 -1.42 18.58
CA PHE A 129 -9.09 -0.76 19.23
C PHE A 129 -8.28 0.12 18.28
N LEU A 130 -8.40 -0.06 16.96
CA LEU A 130 -7.74 0.77 15.96
C LEU A 130 -8.58 2.04 15.68
N LYS A 131 -8.51 3.03 16.56
CA LYS A 131 -9.20 4.31 16.41
C LYS A 131 -8.34 5.38 15.78
N ILE A 132 -7.03 5.32 16.04
CA ILE A 132 -6.01 6.24 15.52
C ILE A 132 -5.29 5.56 14.36
N ASP A 133 -5.21 6.24 13.22
CA ASP A 133 -4.53 5.72 12.03
C ASP A 133 -3.05 6.10 12.02
N SER A 134 -2.26 5.53 11.12
CA SER A 134 -0.81 5.74 11.00
C SER A 134 -0.42 7.19 10.72
N ASP A 135 -1.26 7.97 10.01
CA ASP A 135 -1.04 9.40 9.77
C ASP A 135 -1.08 10.20 11.08
N LYS A 136 -1.98 9.86 12.01
CA LYS A 136 -2.02 10.49 13.33
C LYS A 136 -0.92 9.98 14.25
N ALA A 137 -0.55 8.72 14.14
CA ALA A 137 0.56 8.18 14.92
C ALA A 137 1.89 8.85 14.57
N VAL A 138 2.15 9.14 13.28
CA VAL A 138 3.38 9.85 12.89
C VAL A 138 3.39 11.30 13.36
N GLU A 139 2.26 12.00 13.35
CA GLU A 139 2.16 13.37 13.90
C GLU A 139 2.60 13.41 15.38
N VAL A 140 2.18 12.42 16.17
CA VAL A 140 2.62 12.28 17.55
C VAL A 140 4.12 11.98 17.65
N ALA A 141 4.60 11.05 16.83
CA ALA A 141 6.02 10.69 16.82
C ALA A 141 6.94 11.85 16.40
N GLN A 142 6.51 12.69 15.47
CA GLN A 142 7.21 13.91 15.06
C GLN A 142 7.41 14.86 16.25
N GLN A 143 6.38 15.09 17.05
CA GLN A 143 6.45 15.91 18.27
C GLN A 143 7.41 15.33 19.34
N HIS A 144 7.62 14.01 19.31
CA HIS A 144 8.47 13.29 20.28
C HIS A 144 9.86 12.91 19.71
N GLY A 145 10.39 13.73 18.81
CA GLY A 145 11.77 13.64 18.33
C GLY A 145 11.90 13.36 16.84
N GLY A 146 10.83 12.93 16.17
CA GLY A 146 10.83 12.64 14.74
C GLY A 146 11.21 13.87 13.90
N ASP A 147 10.64 15.04 14.18
CA ASP A 147 10.96 16.29 13.48
C ASP A 147 12.42 16.67 13.59
N LYS A 148 13.00 16.51 14.78
CA LYS A 148 14.42 16.80 15.02
C LYS A 148 15.34 15.86 14.26
N LEU A 149 14.93 14.60 14.13
CA LEU A 149 15.68 13.61 13.36
C LEU A 149 15.61 13.92 11.87
N LEU A 150 14.41 14.13 11.32
CA LEU A 150 14.21 14.41 9.90
C LEU A 150 14.83 15.75 9.48
N ALA A 151 14.90 16.74 10.38
CA ALA A 151 15.61 17.99 10.11
C ALA A 151 17.12 17.80 9.90
N LYS A 152 17.71 16.74 10.47
CA LYS A 152 19.14 16.41 10.31
C LYS A 152 19.36 15.40 9.18
N GLU A 153 18.43 14.50 8.97
CA GLU A 153 18.54 13.35 8.09
C GLU A 153 17.22 13.15 7.35
N ALA A 154 16.94 14.07 6.41
CA ALA A 154 15.65 14.15 5.69
C ALA A 154 15.27 12.87 4.92
N ASP A 155 16.28 12.11 4.48
CA ASP A 155 16.05 10.86 3.71
C ASP A 155 15.80 9.64 4.59
N THR A 156 15.77 9.77 5.93
CA THR A 156 15.49 8.66 6.83
C THR A 156 14.05 8.17 6.59
N PRO A 157 13.85 6.93 6.15
CA PRO A 157 12.50 6.41 5.96
C PRO A 157 11.79 6.19 7.29
N VAL A 158 10.46 6.23 7.25
CA VAL A 158 9.60 5.94 8.39
C VAL A 158 8.76 4.71 8.08
N MET A 159 8.82 3.71 8.94
CA MET A 159 7.96 2.54 8.87
C MET A 159 7.06 2.45 10.09
N TYR A 160 6.01 1.67 9.97
CA TYR A 160 4.96 1.53 10.95
C TYR A 160 4.75 0.07 11.28
N ILE A 161 4.60 -0.23 12.57
CA ILE A 161 4.16 -1.55 13.03
C ILE A 161 2.99 -1.35 13.98
N LEU A 162 1.90 -2.06 13.75
CA LEU A 162 0.74 -2.15 14.62
C LEU A 162 0.68 -3.55 15.20
N GLU A 163 0.72 -3.65 16.51
CA GLU A 163 0.63 -4.94 17.21
C GLU A 163 0.06 -4.76 18.62
N TRP A 164 -0.40 -5.86 19.22
CA TRP A 164 -0.91 -5.86 20.58
C TRP A 164 0.21 -5.95 21.61
N ASP A 165 0.30 -4.94 22.48
CA ASP A 165 1.19 -4.98 23.66
C ASP A 165 0.48 -5.77 24.77
N ARG A 166 0.91 -7.01 24.99
CA ARG A 166 0.32 -7.89 26.04
C ARG A 166 0.63 -7.45 27.45
N VAL A 167 1.73 -6.72 27.66
CA VAL A 167 2.14 -6.24 28.98
C VAL A 167 1.21 -5.13 29.45
N ASN A 168 0.92 -4.18 28.55
CA ASN A 168 0.09 -3.02 28.84
C ASN A 168 -1.38 -3.21 28.40
N ASN A 169 -1.68 -4.33 27.72
CA ASN A 169 -3.00 -4.71 27.25
C ASN A 169 -3.64 -3.64 26.34
N ASN A 170 -2.86 -3.08 25.42
CA ASN A 170 -3.32 -2.08 24.46
C ASN A 170 -2.77 -2.33 23.05
N LEU A 171 -3.44 -1.75 22.05
CA LEU A 171 -2.98 -1.78 20.66
C LEU A 171 -2.02 -0.61 20.43
N VAL A 172 -0.84 -0.87 19.89
CA VAL A 172 0.25 0.11 19.78
C VAL A 172 0.72 0.27 18.36
N TRP A 173 0.81 1.52 17.92
CA TRP A 173 1.62 1.93 16.79
C TRP A 173 3.07 2.12 17.21
N HIS A 174 3.99 1.40 16.58
CA HIS A 174 5.42 1.68 16.65
C HIS A 174 5.79 2.46 15.39
N VAL A 175 6.09 3.74 15.54
CA VAL A 175 6.61 4.59 14.47
C VAL A 175 8.12 4.54 14.51
N ILE A 176 8.73 4.01 13.45
CA ILE A 176 10.14 3.62 13.39
C ILE A 176 10.83 4.46 12.31
N TYR A 177 11.77 5.27 12.71
CA TYR A 177 12.62 6.06 11.82
C TYR A 177 13.85 5.22 11.45
N GLY A 178 13.78 4.55 10.31
CA GLY A 178 14.73 3.57 9.80
C GLY A 178 14.05 2.56 8.88
N THR A 179 14.81 1.60 8.36
CA THR A 179 14.30 0.56 7.45
C THR A 179 13.86 -0.71 8.19
N SER A 180 14.22 -0.83 9.47
CA SER A 180 13.85 -1.94 10.34
C SER A 180 13.87 -1.54 11.82
N ARG A 181 13.36 -2.41 12.69
CA ARG A 181 13.50 -2.22 14.16
C ARG A 181 14.96 -2.24 14.62
N ALA A 182 15.82 -2.97 13.93
CA ALA A 182 17.21 -3.17 14.34
C ALA A 182 18.11 -1.99 13.98
N ASP A 183 17.83 -1.28 12.87
CA ASP A 183 18.57 -0.11 12.40
C ASP A 183 17.89 1.22 12.70
N ALA A 184 16.85 1.18 13.54
CA ALA A 184 16.07 2.35 13.88
C ALA A 184 16.90 3.40 14.64
N LYS A 185 16.87 4.65 14.16
CA LYS A 185 17.47 5.81 14.82
C LYS A 185 16.56 6.39 15.90
N LEU A 186 15.27 6.19 15.75
CA LEU A 186 14.25 6.56 16.73
C LEU A 186 13.07 5.60 16.57
N LYS A 187 12.52 5.17 17.70
CA LYS A 187 11.27 4.39 17.75
C LYS A 187 10.33 5.04 18.77
N VAL A 188 9.12 5.37 18.32
CA VAL A 188 8.10 6.00 19.15
C VAL A 188 6.89 5.09 19.22
N ALA A 189 6.44 4.76 20.43
CA ALA A 189 5.22 4.02 20.68
C ALA A 189 4.06 4.99 20.94
N VAL A 190 2.95 4.78 20.21
CA VAL A 190 1.72 5.58 20.29
C VAL A 190 0.53 4.65 20.50
N ASP A 191 -0.35 4.95 21.41
CA ASP A 191 -1.57 4.18 21.65
C ASP A 191 -2.51 4.29 20.43
N ALA A 192 -2.83 3.17 19.81
CA ALA A 192 -3.67 3.14 18.61
C ALA A 192 -5.17 3.38 18.89
N THR A 193 -5.57 3.41 20.16
CA THR A 193 -6.94 3.68 20.60
C THR A 193 -7.14 5.14 20.98
N THR A 194 -6.18 5.74 21.71
CA THR A 194 -6.30 7.10 22.25
C THR A 194 -5.51 8.15 21.47
N GLY A 195 -4.43 7.73 20.78
CA GLY A 195 -3.47 8.62 20.13
C GLY A 195 -2.43 9.19 21.08
N GLU A 196 -2.40 8.74 22.32
CA GLU A 196 -1.44 9.23 23.30
C GLU A 196 -0.04 8.68 23.05
N PHE A 197 0.96 9.52 23.27
CA PHE A 197 2.35 9.08 23.33
C PHE A 197 2.56 8.13 24.49
N ILE A 198 3.17 6.98 24.25
CA ILE A 198 3.48 6.00 25.30
C ILE A 198 4.93 6.16 25.75
N ARG A 199 5.88 6.03 24.82
CA ARG A 199 7.33 6.05 25.12
C ARG A 199 8.19 6.15 23.88
N ILE A 200 9.43 6.57 24.06
CA ILE A 200 10.52 6.30 23.13
C ILE A 200 11.07 4.91 23.47
N GLU A 201 11.16 4.04 22.47
CA GLU A 201 11.70 2.69 22.66
C GLU A 201 13.21 2.69 22.47
N LYS A 202 13.90 1.89 23.26
CA LYS A 202 15.37 1.73 23.13
C LYS A 202 15.71 0.97 21.85
N SER A 203 16.78 1.40 21.22
CA SER A 203 17.42 0.70 20.09
C SER A 203 18.15 -0.53 20.56
#